data_d6dc01d5a98451929507b1bc68008b63
#
_entry.id   d6dc01d5a98451929507b1bc68008b63
#
_cell.length_a   1.000
_cell.length_b   1.000
_cell.length_c   1.000
_cell.angle_alpha   90.00
_cell.angle_beta   90.00
_cell.angle_gamma   90.00
#
_symmetry.space_group_name_H-M   'P 1'
#
loop_
_entity.id
_entity.type
_entity.pdbx_description
1 polymer ?
#
loop_
_entity_poly.entity_id
_entity_poly.type
_entity_poly.pdbx_seq_one_letter_code
_entity_poly.pdbx_strand_id
1 'polypeptide(L)'
;MDVRTAEEFEAGHIENAINIDVLKDDFESNALSILPVGKVLAVYCRSGRRSKKAAHILVKRGYKVIELDQGYNGWVESGKKVFK
;
A
#
# COMPACT_ATOMS: atom_id res chain seq x y z
N MET A 1 -1.78 2.41 3.08
CA MET A 1 -0.68 1.43 3.13
C MET A 1 0.08 1.43 1.80
N ASP A 2 1.38 1.55 1.87
CA ASP A 2 2.28 1.54 0.73
C ASP A 2 2.84 0.13 0.53
N VAL A 3 2.53 -0.50 -0.61
CA VAL A 3 2.97 -1.88 -0.87
C VAL A 3 4.17 -1.94 -1.82
N ARG A 4 4.85 -0.81 -1.99
CA ARG A 4 6.10 -0.74 -2.76
C ARG A 4 7.26 -1.28 -1.93
N THR A 5 8.46 -1.32 -2.53
CA THR A 5 9.66 -1.72 -1.80
C THR A 5 10.02 -0.70 -0.72
N ALA A 6 10.81 -1.11 0.27
CA ALA A 6 11.27 -0.22 1.32
C ALA A 6 12.09 0.95 0.76
N GLU A 7 12.88 0.70 -0.29
CA GLU A 7 13.67 1.74 -0.94
C GLU A 7 12.79 2.82 -1.58
N GLU A 8 11.73 2.40 -2.25
CA GLU A 8 10.77 3.34 -2.84
C GLU A 8 10.08 4.16 -1.76
N PHE A 9 9.68 3.52 -0.67
CA PHE A 9 9.02 4.18 0.45
C PHE A 9 9.93 5.24 1.09
N GLU A 10 11.19 4.91 1.31
CA GLU A 10 12.15 5.84 1.90
C GLU A 10 12.42 7.05 1.02
N ALA A 11 12.36 6.87 -0.30
CA ALA A 11 12.56 7.97 -1.26
C ALA A 11 11.39 8.96 -1.27
N GLY A 12 10.24 8.55 -0.77
CA GLY A 12 9.06 9.42 -0.66
C GLY A 12 7.80 8.59 -0.55
N HIS A 13 6.88 9.01 0.30
CA HIS A 13 5.62 8.28 0.53
C HIS A 13 4.51 9.25 0.94
N ILE A 14 3.27 8.75 0.93
CA ILE A 14 2.12 9.51 1.38
C ILE A 14 2.12 9.57 2.92
N GLU A 15 1.71 10.70 3.47
CA GLU A 15 1.68 10.92 4.91
C GLU A 15 1.00 9.78 5.67
N ASN A 16 1.63 9.36 6.77
CA ASN A 16 1.12 8.32 7.66
C ASN A 16 1.00 6.93 7.03
N ALA A 17 1.58 6.71 5.85
CA ALA A 17 1.54 5.40 5.22
C ALA A 17 2.43 4.41 5.97
N ILE A 18 1.97 3.17 6.04
CA ILE A 18 2.74 2.04 6.55
C ILE A 18 3.26 1.28 5.33
N ASN A 19 4.52 0.89 5.35
CA ASN A 19 5.13 0.16 4.23
C ASN A 19 5.16 -1.34 4.50
N ILE A 20 4.55 -2.12 3.59
CA ILE A 20 4.65 -3.58 3.58
C ILE A 20 4.80 -4.00 2.12
N ASP A 21 5.97 -4.48 1.75
CA ASP A 21 6.31 -4.81 0.37
C ASP A 21 5.56 -6.06 -0.12
N VAL A 22 4.68 -5.89 -1.11
CA VAL A 22 3.87 -6.98 -1.65
C VAL A 22 4.69 -8.02 -2.44
N LEU A 23 5.89 -7.65 -2.87
CA LEU A 23 6.76 -8.56 -3.62
C LEU A 23 7.49 -9.57 -2.71
N LYS A 24 7.47 -9.37 -1.41
CA LYS A 24 8.10 -10.30 -0.48
C LYS A 24 7.19 -11.46 -0.14
N ASP A 25 7.77 -12.64 0.05
CA ASP A 25 7.02 -13.86 0.35
C ASP A 25 6.25 -13.77 1.66
N ASP A 26 6.72 -12.98 2.60
CA ASP A 26 6.09 -12.80 3.91
C ASP A 26 5.08 -11.65 3.97
N PHE A 27 4.69 -11.10 2.81
CA PHE A 27 3.73 -9.98 2.77
C PHE A 27 2.45 -10.29 3.54
N GLU A 28 1.85 -11.43 3.28
CA GLU A 28 0.57 -11.79 3.88
C GLU A 28 0.67 -11.93 5.40
N SER A 29 1.68 -12.62 5.91
CA SER A 29 1.85 -12.79 7.35
C SER A 29 2.20 -11.48 8.05
N ASN A 30 3.00 -10.62 7.42
CA ASN A 30 3.31 -9.30 7.96
C ASN A 30 2.07 -8.42 8.01
N ALA A 31 1.27 -8.43 6.96
CA ALA A 31 0.03 -7.64 6.92
C ALA A 31 -0.93 -8.08 8.02
N LEU A 32 -1.12 -9.40 8.19
CA LEU A 32 -2.01 -9.93 9.22
C LEU A 32 -1.54 -9.57 10.64
N SER A 33 -0.23 -9.46 10.85
CA SER A 33 0.34 -9.09 12.16
C SER A 33 0.14 -7.62 12.50
N ILE A 34 0.16 -6.75 11.49
CA ILE A 34 0.22 -5.29 11.69
C ILE A 34 -1.14 -4.63 11.52
N LEU A 35 -1.95 -5.10 10.55
CA LEU A 35 -3.17 -4.40 10.15
C LEU A 35 -4.38 -4.87 10.95
N PRO A 36 -5.17 -3.94 11.49
CA PRO A 36 -6.38 -4.30 12.23
C PRO A 36 -7.48 -4.76 11.27
N VAL A 37 -8.19 -5.81 11.65
CA VAL A 37 -9.39 -6.26 10.95
C VAL A 37 -10.54 -5.32 11.30
N GLY A 38 -11.46 -5.12 10.36
CA GLY A 38 -12.66 -4.31 10.59
C GLY A 38 -12.53 -2.84 10.21
N LYS A 39 -11.35 -2.41 9.80
CA LYS A 39 -11.13 -1.06 9.27
C LYS A 39 -10.92 -1.10 7.77
N VAL A 40 -11.27 0.00 7.10
CA VAL A 40 -11.00 0.14 5.67
C VAL A 40 -9.54 0.47 5.47
N LEU A 41 -8.86 -0.28 4.59
CA LEU A 41 -7.46 -0.07 4.27
C LEU A 41 -7.33 0.61 2.91
N ALA A 42 -6.64 1.74 2.88
CA ALA A 42 -6.28 2.39 1.63
C ALA A 42 -4.90 1.88 1.21
N VAL A 43 -4.80 1.30 0.02
CA VAL A 43 -3.60 0.62 -0.46
C VAL A 43 -3.10 1.30 -1.74
N TYR A 44 -1.80 1.53 -1.84
CA TYR A 44 -1.22 2.06 -3.06
C TYR A 44 0.15 1.46 -3.36
N CYS A 45 0.52 1.49 -4.63
CA CYS A 45 1.87 1.21 -5.09
C CYS A 45 2.31 2.35 -5.99
N ARG A 46 3.22 2.11 -6.91
CA ARG A 46 3.72 3.17 -7.79
C ARG A 46 2.67 3.60 -8.83
N SER A 47 2.06 2.64 -9.51
CA SER A 47 1.14 2.90 -10.63
C SER A 47 -0.18 2.12 -10.57
N GLY A 48 -0.40 1.32 -9.53
CA GLY A 48 -1.63 0.55 -9.33
C GLY A 48 -1.51 -0.95 -9.57
N ARG A 49 -0.44 -1.42 -10.20
CA ARG A 49 -0.29 -2.86 -10.52
C ARG A 49 -0.08 -3.72 -9.27
N ARG A 50 0.88 -3.34 -8.43
CA ARG A 50 1.19 -4.09 -7.21
C ARG A 50 0.10 -3.97 -6.16
N SER A 51 -0.59 -2.83 -6.11
CA SER A 51 -1.69 -2.63 -5.17
C SER A 51 -2.88 -3.53 -5.47
N LYS A 52 -3.13 -3.86 -6.74
CA LYS A 52 -4.19 -4.81 -7.10
C LYS A 52 -3.90 -6.21 -6.55
N LYS A 53 -2.66 -6.65 -6.63
CA LYS A 53 -2.23 -7.93 -6.05
C LYS A 53 -2.40 -7.92 -4.53
N ALA A 54 -1.95 -6.85 -3.88
CA ALA A 54 -2.08 -6.71 -2.43
C ALA A 54 -3.55 -6.69 -2.00
N ALA A 55 -4.39 -5.94 -2.70
CA ALA A 55 -5.82 -5.87 -2.42
C ALA A 55 -6.48 -7.25 -2.52
N HIS A 56 -6.13 -8.01 -3.54
CA HIS A 56 -6.68 -9.36 -3.73
C HIS A 56 -6.36 -10.26 -2.54
N ILE A 57 -5.12 -10.24 -2.06
CA ILE A 57 -4.69 -11.02 -0.90
C ILE A 57 -5.44 -10.58 0.36
N LEU A 58 -5.52 -9.28 0.59
CA LEU A 58 -6.13 -8.73 1.80
C LEU A 58 -7.65 -8.96 1.85
N VAL A 59 -8.33 -8.82 0.72
CA VAL A 59 -9.78 -9.08 0.64
C VAL A 59 -10.08 -10.53 0.99
N LYS A 60 -9.27 -11.47 0.55
CA LYS A 60 -9.43 -12.89 0.89
C LYS A 60 -9.29 -13.14 2.38
N ARG A 61 -8.59 -12.27 3.10
CA ARG A 61 -8.41 -12.39 4.54
C ARG A 61 -9.42 -11.58 5.35
N GLY A 62 -10.45 -11.04 4.69
CA GLY A 62 -11.55 -10.35 5.37
C GLY A 62 -11.38 -8.85 5.54
N TYR A 63 -10.33 -8.26 4.93
CA TYR A 63 -10.15 -6.81 4.97
C TYR A 63 -11.02 -6.11 3.93
N LYS A 64 -11.43 -4.90 4.26
CA LYS A 64 -12.07 -4.00 3.28
C LYS A 64 -10.98 -3.09 2.72
N VAL A 65 -10.83 -3.06 1.41
CA VAL A 65 -9.71 -2.38 0.75
C VAL A 65 -10.19 -1.36 -0.26
N ILE A 66 -9.58 -0.17 -0.23
CA ILE A 66 -9.71 0.85 -1.26
C ILE A 66 -8.34 0.99 -1.90
N GLU A 67 -8.30 0.96 -3.24
CA GLU A 67 -7.06 1.13 -3.98
C GLU A 67 -6.93 2.55 -4.50
N LEU A 68 -5.73 3.10 -4.43
CA LEU A 68 -5.38 4.33 -5.12
C LEU A 68 -4.87 3.92 -6.50
N ASP A 69 -5.76 3.90 -7.49
CA ASP A 69 -5.51 3.34 -8.82
C ASP A 69 -4.29 3.90 -9.54
N GLN A 70 -4.06 5.22 -9.43
CA GLN A 70 -2.90 5.86 -10.06
C GLN A 70 -1.66 5.81 -9.18
N GLY A 71 -1.80 5.31 -7.97
CA GLY A 71 -0.72 5.08 -7.05
C GLY A 71 0.05 6.34 -6.67
N TYR A 72 1.30 6.12 -6.25
CA TYR A 72 2.18 7.20 -5.84
C TYR A 72 2.46 8.18 -6.97
N ASN A 73 2.60 7.69 -8.21
CA ASN A 73 2.82 8.56 -9.37
C ASN A 73 1.69 9.57 -9.53
N GLY A 74 0.44 9.12 -9.45
CA GLY A 74 -0.71 10.01 -9.55
C GLY A 74 -0.78 11.01 -8.41
N TRP A 75 -0.39 10.58 -7.20
CA TRP A 75 -0.34 11.45 -6.03
C TRP A 75 0.62 12.62 -6.24
N VAL A 76 1.83 12.31 -6.72
CA VAL A 76 2.88 13.31 -6.99
C VAL A 76 2.44 14.26 -8.11
N GLU A 77 1.90 13.72 -9.20
CA GLU A 77 1.44 14.52 -10.35
C GLU A 77 0.33 15.50 -9.98
N SER A 78 -0.51 15.16 -9.02
CA SER A 78 -1.57 16.06 -8.55
C SER A 78 -1.06 17.13 -7.60
N GLY A 79 0.23 17.17 -7.32
CA GLY A 79 0.85 18.21 -6.49
C GLY A 79 0.63 18.05 -5.00
N LYS A 80 0.21 16.86 -4.58
CA LYS A 80 -0.05 16.60 -3.16
C LYS A 80 1.25 16.32 -2.41
N LYS A 81 1.21 16.55 -1.10
CA LYS A 81 2.37 16.50 -0.23
C LYS A 81 2.92 15.08 -0.09
N VAL A 82 4.24 14.94 -0.13
CA VAL A 82 4.94 13.68 0.12
C VAL A 82 5.89 13.83 1.30
N PHE A 83 6.21 12.70 1.93
CA PHE A 83 7.11 12.62 3.08
C PHE A 83 8.29 11.71 2.78
N LYS A 84 9.39 11.93 3.43
CA LYS A 84 10.60 11.12 3.28
C LYS A 84 11.06 10.58 4.62
#